data_f387f11cb1e47fbf454281cfe248165b
#
_entry.id   f387f11cb1e47fbf454281cfe248165b
#
_cell.length_a   1.000
_cell.length_b   1.000
_cell.length_c   1.000
_cell.angle_alpha   90.00
_cell.angle_beta   90.00
_cell.angle_gamma   90.00
#
_symmetry.space_group_name_H-M   'P 1'
#
loop_
_entity.id
_entity.type
_entity.pdbx_description
1 polymer ?
#
loop_
_entity_poly.entity_id
_entity_poly.type
_entity_poly.pdbx_seq_one_letter_code
_entity_poly.pdbx_strand_id
1 'polypeptide(L)'
;MRRVVVTGMGAITPIGLSVDEFWNSVKENTVGIDNITRFDTTDYKVKLAAEVKDFDAKNYMDFKAAKRMEKFSQYAVAAAHEAMKDSGLDMAKEDAFRVGVSVGSGVGSLEAMESNHKKLLEKGPSRINPLLVPLMITNMAAGNVSIQLGLKGKNINVVTACATGTNSIGEGYRSIQHGEADVMFAGGTESSISPIGIGGFAALTALSTSTDPKRASIPFDKERNGFVMGEGAGVVVLEELEHALKRGAHIYAEITGYGCSSDAYHITSPMEDGSGAAYAMTSAMTVSYTHLTLPTIA
;
A
#
# COMPACT_ATOMS: atom_id res chain seq x y z
N MET A 1 2.11 0.55 28.19
CA MET A 1 2.22 1.05 26.80
C MET A 1 0.86 1.63 26.40
N ARG A 2 0.85 2.63 25.50
CA ARG A 2 -0.41 3.22 25.01
C ARG A 2 -1.14 2.21 24.11
N ARG A 3 -2.46 2.18 24.18
CA ARG A 3 -3.31 1.36 23.33
C ARG A 3 -3.55 2.05 21.98
N VAL A 4 -3.65 1.30 20.91
CA VAL A 4 -3.75 1.84 19.56
C VAL A 4 -4.98 1.28 18.86
N VAL A 5 -5.81 2.17 18.33
CA VAL A 5 -7.06 1.81 17.65
C VAL A 5 -7.07 2.31 16.20
N VAL A 6 -7.90 1.69 15.38
CA VAL A 6 -8.19 2.13 14.01
C VAL A 6 -9.45 2.97 14.04
N THR A 7 -9.34 4.23 13.60
CA THR A 7 -10.45 5.19 13.61
C THR A 7 -10.89 5.63 12.21
N GLY A 8 -10.12 5.30 11.17
CA GLY A 8 -10.50 5.61 9.79
C GLY A 8 -9.77 4.74 8.79
N MET A 9 -10.37 4.60 7.62
CA MET A 9 -9.85 3.79 6.50
C MET A 9 -10.05 4.50 5.17
N GLY A 10 -9.16 4.24 4.21
CA GLY A 10 -9.29 4.68 2.84
C GLY A 10 -8.63 3.72 1.87
N ALA A 11 -9.21 3.56 0.70
CA ALA A 11 -8.75 2.59 -0.30
C ALA A 11 -8.92 3.10 -1.72
N ILE A 12 -7.91 2.86 -2.54
CA ILE A 12 -7.95 2.99 -4.00
C ILE A 12 -7.53 1.63 -4.57
N THR A 13 -8.43 0.97 -5.27
CA THR A 13 -8.21 -0.41 -5.73
C THR A 13 -8.74 -0.62 -7.15
N PRO A 14 -8.35 -1.71 -7.84
CA PRO A 14 -8.91 -2.06 -9.15
C PRO A 14 -10.43 -2.35 -9.15
N ILE A 15 -11.04 -2.54 -7.99
CA ILE A 15 -12.47 -2.88 -7.83
C ILE A 15 -13.26 -1.84 -7.01
N GLY A 16 -12.68 -0.67 -6.75
CA GLY A 16 -13.35 0.43 -6.06
C GLY A 16 -12.39 1.55 -5.71
N LEU A 17 -12.85 2.79 -5.81
CA LEU A 17 -12.10 4.01 -5.51
C LEU A 17 -12.45 4.57 -4.13
N SER A 18 -13.10 3.78 -3.30
CA SER A 18 -13.40 4.03 -1.89
C SER A 18 -13.49 2.70 -1.14
N VAL A 19 -13.46 2.76 0.20
CA VAL A 19 -13.66 1.58 1.06
C VAL A 19 -15.02 0.93 0.83
N ASP A 20 -16.06 1.74 0.69
CA ASP A 20 -17.42 1.23 0.45
C ASP A 20 -17.57 0.53 -0.91
N GLU A 21 -17.04 1.13 -1.98
CA GLU A 21 -17.02 0.50 -3.31
C GLU A 21 -16.20 -0.78 -3.30
N PHE A 22 -15.00 -0.75 -2.73
CA PHE A 22 -14.14 -1.92 -2.57
C PHE A 22 -14.86 -3.04 -1.84
N TRP A 23 -15.48 -2.73 -0.68
CA TRP A 23 -16.17 -3.74 0.14
C TRP A 23 -17.40 -4.32 -0.56
N ASN A 24 -18.17 -3.50 -1.26
CA ASN A 24 -19.31 -3.98 -2.06
C ASN A 24 -18.84 -4.91 -3.18
N SER A 25 -17.80 -4.53 -3.92
CA SER A 25 -17.19 -5.36 -4.96
C SER A 25 -16.65 -6.70 -4.42
N VAL A 26 -16.07 -6.70 -3.20
CA VAL A 26 -15.64 -7.93 -2.52
C VAL A 26 -16.85 -8.84 -2.23
N LYS A 27 -17.96 -8.30 -1.72
CA LYS A 27 -19.18 -9.07 -1.45
C LYS A 27 -19.82 -9.66 -2.73
N GLU A 28 -19.66 -8.95 -3.84
CA GLU A 28 -20.17 -9.35 -5.16
C GLU A 28 -19.22 -10.28 -5.91
N ASN A 29 -18.04 -10.60 -5.33
CA ASN A 29 -16.96 -11.37 -5.98
C ASN A 29 -16.50 -10.74 -7.30
N THR A 30 -16.45 -9.41 -7.37
CA THR A 30 -15.95 -8.68 -8.54
C THR A 30 -14.47 -8.97 -8.77
N VAL A 31 -14.13 -9.33 -10.01
CA VAL A 31 -12.73 -9.58 -10.42
C VAL A 31 -12.15 -8.30 -11.02
N GLY A 32 -11.10 -7.76 -10.39
CA GLY A 32 -10.39 -6.58 -10.88
C GLY A 32 -9.27 -6.87 -11.90
N ILE A 33 -9.04 -8.14 -12.21
CA ILE A 33 -8.02 -8.58 -13.16
C ILE A 33 -8.59 -8.46 -14.59
N ASP A 34 -7.80 -7.89 -15.49
CA ASP A 34 -8.17 -7.72 -16.90
C ASP A 34 -6.90 -7.63 -17.77
N ASN A 35 -7.07 -7.50 -19.09
CA ASN A 35 -5.96 -7.23 -19.99
C ASN A 35 -5.27 -5.92 -19.62
N ILE A 36 -3.94 -5.92 -19.68
CA ILE A 36 -3.13 -4.71 -19.51
C ILE A 36 -3.47 -3.74 -20.64
N THR A 37 -3.83 -2.50 -20.27
CA THR A 37 -4.22 -1.46 -21.23
C THR A 37 -3.17 -0.34 -21.38
N ARG A 38 -2.22 -0.23 -20.47
CA ARG A 38 -1.26 0.88 -20.40
C ARG A 38 -0.16 0.84 -21.43
N PHE A 39 0.13 -0.33 -21.98
CA PHE A 39 1.14 -0.52 -23.01
C PHE A 39 0.85 -1.75 -23.87
N ASP A 40 1.47 -1.85 -25.04
CA ASP A 40 1.36 -3.00 -25.92
C ASP A 40 2.04 -4.24 -25.28
N THR A 41 1.25 -5.27 -25.05
CA THR A 41 1.71 -6.54 -24.48
C THR A 41 1.97 -7.62 -25.51
N THR A 42 1.99 -7.32 -26.84
CA THR A 42 2.10 -8.32 -27.90
C THR A 42 3.27 -9.27 -27.67
N ASP A 43 4.44 -8.75 -27.29
CA ASP A 43 5.65 -9.54 -27.05
C ASP A 43 5.78 -10.08 -25.62
N TYR A 44 4.84 -9.78 -24.73
CA TYR A 44 4.86 -10.26 -23.35
C TYR A 44 4.12 -11.58 -23.19
N LYS A 45 4.66 -12.51 -22.39
CA LYS A 45 3.93 -13.72 -21.98
C LYS A 45 2.78 -13.42 -21.01
N VAL A 46 2.94 -12.39 -20.21
CA VAL A 46 1.95 -11.92 -19.24
C VAL A 46 1.05 -10.90 -19.91
N LYS A 47 -0.25 -11.11 -19.89
CA LYS A 47 -1.27 -10.28 -20.54
C LYS A 47 -2.18 -9.57 -19.55
N LEU A 48 -2.26 -10.07 -18.31
CA LEU A 48 -3.22 -9.66 -17.30
C LEU A 48 -2.56 -8.89 -16.15
N ALA A 49 -3.27 -7.89 -15.68
CA ALA A 49 -2.95 -7.16 -14.46
C ALA A 49 -4.24 -6.64 -13.80
N ALA A 50 -4.14 -6.14 -12.57
CA ALA A 50 -5.24 -5.49 -11.88
C ALA A 50 -4.97 -3.97 -11.81
N GLU A 51 -5.36 -3.26 -12.88
CA GLU A 51 -5.21 -1.81 -13.02
C GLU A 51 -6.32 -1.06 -12.29
N VAL A 52 -6.00 0.05 -11.64
CA VAL A 52 -7.01 1.00 -11.12
C VAL A 52 -7.63 1.73 -12.30
N LYS A 53 -8.95 1.59 -12.46
CA LYS A 53 -9.76 2.18 -13.53
C LYS A 53 -10.42 3.46 -13.06
N ASP A 54 -10.70 4.38 -13.98
CA ASP A 54 -11.50 5.60 -13.78
C ASP A 54 -11.01 6.56 -12.68
N PHE A 55 -9.73 6.44 -12.26
CA PHE A 55 -9.14 7.33 -11.28
C PHE A 55 -8.77 8.68 -11.89
N ASP A 56 -9.40 9.77 -11.42
CA ASP A 56 -8.98 11.14 -11.71
C ASP A 56 -8.44 11.80 -10.43
N ALA A 57 -7.14 12.06 -10.40
CA ALA A 57 -6.47 12.70 -9.27
C ALA A 57 -7.09 14.06 -8.89
N LYS A 58 -7.75 14.78 -9.82
CA LYS A 58 -8.41 16.07 -9.55
C LYS A 58 -9.57 15.97 -8.56
N ASN A 59 -10.14 14.78 -8.39
CA ASN A 59 -11.19 14.55 -7.39
C ASN A 59 -10.65 14.56 -5.95
N TYR A 60 -9.32 14.44 -5.78
CA TYR A 60 -8.68 14.26 -4.48
C TYR A 60 -7.63 15.33 -4.16
N MET A 61 -7.09 16.01 -5.17
CA MET A 61 -6.04 17.01 -5.00
C MET A 61 -6.08 18.05 -6.12
N ASP A 62 -5.45 19.20 -5.90
CA ASP A 62 -5.37 20.22 -6.95
C ASP A 62 -4.49 19.76 -8.13
N PHE A 63 -4.79 20.32 -9.30
CA PHE A 63 -4.14 19.93 -10.56
C PHE A 63 -2.61 20.13 -10.56
N LYS A 64 -2.09 21.15 -9.84
CA LYS A 64 -0.64 21.41 -9.78
C LYS A 64 0.04 20.37 -8.89
N ALA A 65 -0.60 19.98 -7.78
CA ALA A 65 -0.13 18.92 -6.92
C ALA A 65 -0.13 17.58 -7.68
N ALA A 66 -1.24 17.22 -8.34
CA ALA A 66 -1.35 15.99 -9.10
C ALA A 66 -0.24 15.84 -10.17
N LYS A 67 0.11 16.92 -10.88
CA LYS A 67 1.20 16.91 -11.88
C LYS A 67 2.60 16.69 -11.31
N ARG A 68 2.78 16.84 -10.02
CA ARG A 68 4.06 16.65 -9.32
C ARG A 68 4.13 15.30 -8.58
N MET A 69 3.18 14.41 -8.85
CA MET A 69 3.08 13.08 -8.25
C MET A 69 2.88 12.04 -9.33
N GLU A 70 3.52 10.90 -9.17
CA GLU A 70 3.21 9.68 -9.92
C GLU A 70 2.04 8.93 -9.27
N LYS A 71 1.47 7.97 -9.98
CA LYS A 71 0.23 7.26 -9.59
C LYS A 71 0.29 6.69 -8.17
N PHE A 72 1.41 6.04 -7.78
CA PHE A 72 1.54 5.49 -6.43
C PHE A 72 1.36 6.56 -5.34
N SER A 73 1.91 7.76 -5.55
CA SER A 73 1.72 8.89 -4.62
C SER A 73 0.30 9.46 -4.69
N GLN A 74 -0.30 9.55 -5.90
CA GLN A 74 -1.67 10.03 -6.06
C GLN A 74 -2.67 9.08 -5.37
N TYR A 75 -2.49 7.76 -5.49
CA TYR A 75 -3.33 6.77 -4.81
C TYR A 75 -3.18 6.87 -3.29
N ALA A 76 -1.94 7.00 -2.79
CA ALA A 76 -1.69 7.18 -1.36
C ALA A 76 -2.39 8.43 -0.80
N VAL A 77 -2.31 9.56 -1.50
CA VAL A 77 -2.96 10.81 -1.10
C VAL A 77 -4.48 10.67 -1.13
N ALA A 78 -5.04 10.05 -2.19
CA ALA A 78 -6.48 9.83 -2.30
C ALA A 78 -7.02 8.95 -1.16
N ALA A 79 -6.36 7.81 -0.90
CA ALA A 79 -6.72 6.92 0.20
C ALA A 79 -6.56 7.61 1.57
N ALA A 80 -5.52 8.43 1.76
CA ALA A 80 -5.31 9.16 3.01
C ALA A 80 -6.37 10.26 3.23
N HIS A 81 -6.85 10.93 2.18
CA HIS A 81 -7.96 11.87 2.28
C HIS A 81 -9.26 11.17 2.69
N GLU A 82 -9.55 10.01 2.11
CA GLU A 82 -10.71 9.20 2.51
C GLU A 82 -10.59 8.78 3.97
N ALA A 83 -9.43 8.22 4.38
CA ALA A 83 -9.18 7.80 5.75
C ALA A 83 -9.31 8.95 6.76
N MET A 84 -8.84 10.16 6.42
CA MET A 84 -9.02 11.36 7.25
C MET A 84 -10.49 11.72 7.40
N LYS A 85 -11.23 11.72 6.29
CA LYS A 85 -12.67 12.01 6.30
C LYS A 85 -13.43 10.98 7.14
N ASP A 86 -13.15 9.70 6.95
CA ASP A 86 -13.77 8.60 7.65
C ASP A 86 -13.49 8.66 9.16
N SER A 87 -12.25 8.98 9.55
CA SER A 87 -11.89 9.13 10.97
C SER A 87 -12.55 10.31 11.66
N GLY A 88 -13.06 11.28 10.91
CA GLY A 88 -13.56 12.56 11.45
C GLY A 88 -12.49 13.42 12.12
N LEU A 89 -11.21 13.17 11.83
CA LEU A 89 -10.08 13.93 12.39
C LEU A 89 -10.08 15.36 11.83
N ASP A 90 -10.06 16.36 12.71
CA ASP A 90 -10.03 17.79 12.38
C ASP A 90 -8.66 18.37 12.73
N MET A 91 -7.81 18.54 11.73
CA MET A 91 -6.44 19.05 11.92
C MET A 91 -6.37 20.46 12.52
N ALA A 92 -7.47 21.22 12.51
CA ALA A 92 -7.52 22.52 13.21
C ALA A 92 -7.56 22.37 14.74
N LYS A 93 -7.90 21.19 15.23
CA LYS A 93 -7.97 20.86 16.67
C LYS A 93 -6.81 19.99 17.16
N GLU A 94 -5.96 19.56 16.23
CA GLU A 94 -4.86 18.65 16.51
C GLU A 94 -3.52 19.39 16.59
N ASP A 95 -2.60 18.86 17.40
CA ASP A 95 -1.19 19.22 17.26
C ASP A 95 -0.61 18.50 16.03
N ALA A 96 -0.39 19.24 14.96
CA ALA A 96 0.12 18.71 13.71
C ALA A 96 1.45 17.96 13.86
N PHE A 97 2.28 18.30 14.86
CA PHE A 97 3.52 17.60 15.17
C PHE A 97 3.32 16.24 15.87
N ARG A 98 2.09 15.97 16.32
CA ARG A 98 1.69 14.69 16.91
C ARG A 98 0.95 13.78 15.93
N VAL A 99 0.72 14.24 14.70
CA VAL A 99 0.07 13.47 13.63
C VAL A 99 1.09 13.14 12.55
N GLY A 100 1.41 11.87 12.40
CA GLY A 100 2.46 11.38 11.51
C GLY A 100 1.97 10.51 10.37
N VAL A 101 2.90 10.06 9.52
CA VAL A 101 2.67 9.23 8.34
C VAL A 101 3.67 8.07 8.29
N SER A 102 3.17 6.88 8.04
CA SER A 102 3.94 5.68 7.70
C SER A 102 3.27 4.98 6.52
N VAL A 103 3.45 5.51 5.32
CA VAL A 103 2.90 4.93 4.08
C VAL A 103 4.05 4.58 3.15
N GLY A 104 4.20 3.29 2.87
CA GLY A 104 5.29 2.76 2.09
C GLY A 104 4.90 2.38 0.66
N SER A 105 5.91 2.33 -0.21
CA SER A 105 5.85 1.74 -1.55
C SER A 105 7.06 0.84 -1.73
N GLY A 106 6.88 -0.34 -2.30
CA GLY A 106 7.96 -1.30 -2.52
C GLY A 106 8.92 -0.88 -3.63
N VAL A 107 8.42 -0.19 -4.64
CA VAL A 107 9.18 0.10 -5.87
C VAL A 107 9.19 1.59 -6.23
N GLY A 108 8.16 2.35 -5.85
CA GLY A 108 7.98 3.72 -6.32
C GLY A 108 7.50 3.78 -7.78
N SER A 109 7.96 4.76 -8.57
CA SER A 109 7.53 4.89 -9.96
C SER A 109 8.56 4.37 -10.96
N LEU A 110 8.36 3.16 -11.47
CA LEU A 110 9.09 2.64 -12.65
C LEU A 110 8.73 3.42 -13.91
N GLU A 111 7.48 3.86 -14.06
CA GLU A 111 7.02 4.63 -15.22
C GLU A 111 7.78 5.96 -15.37
N ALA A 112 8.03 6.67 -14.25
CA ALA A 112 8.86 7.87 -14.24
C ALA A 112 10.30 7.57 -14.69
N MET A 113 10.88 6.46 -14.21
CA MET A 113 12.21 6.03 -14.58
C MET A 113 12.29 5.70 -16.08
N GLU A 114 11.39 4.86 -16.59
CA GLU A 114 11.35 4.46 -18.00
C GLU A 114 11.21 5.66 -18.93
N SER A 115 10.24 6.53 -18.66
CA SER A 115 9.97 7.69 -19.51
C SER A 115 11.14 8.67 -19.56
N ASN A 116 11.83 8.86 -18.43
CA ASN A 116 12.99 9.76 -18.37
C ASN A 116 14.26 9.09 -18.92
N HIS A 117 14.41 7.77 -18.77
CA HIS A 117 15.51 7.05 -19.42
C HIS A 117 15.39 7.11 -20.95
N LYS A 118 14.19 6.94 -21.50
CA LYS A 118 13.93 7.14 -22.93
C LYS A 118 14.30 8.54 -23.38
N LYS A 119 13.91 9.59 -22.65
CA LYS A 119 14.29 10.99 -22.95
C LYS A 119 15.81 11.19 -22.88
N LEU A 120 16.50 10.56 -21.93
CA LEU A 120 17.96 10.63 -21.82
C LEU A 120 18.62 10.09 -23.09
N LEU A 121 18.21 8.91 -23.55
CA LEU A 121 18.77 8.27 -24.75
C LEU A 121 18.47 9.05 -26.04
N GLU A 122 17.24 9.53 -26.19
CA GLU A 122 16.81 10.22 -27.41
C GLU A 122 17.24 11.70 -27.50
N LYS A 123 17.31 12.41 -26.37
CA LYS A 123 17.38 13.88 -26.33
C LYS A 123 18.50 14.42 -25.42
N GLY A 124 19.25 13.53 -24.76
CA GLY A 124 20.33 13.90 -23.87
C GLY A 124 19.89 14.33 -22.45
N PRO A 125 20.87 14.51 -21.53
CA PRO A 125 20.63 14.71 -20.10
C PRO A 125 19.86 16.01 -19.76
N SER A 126 19.94 17.03 -20.59
CA SER A 126 19.23 18.32 -20.38
C SER A 126 17.70 18.20 -20.52
N ARG A 127 17.18 17.07 -20.99
CA ARG A 127 15.76 16.82 -21.18
C ARG A 127 15.14 15.92 -20.11
N ILE A 128 15.92 15.47 -19.15
CA ILE A 128 15.40 14.78 -17.97
C ILE A 128 14.50 15.73 -17.19
N ASN A 129 13.39 15.19 -16.68
CA ASN A 129 12.49 15.96 -15.82
C ASN A 129 13.22 16.38 -14.54
N PRO A 130 13.28 17.68 -14.20
CA PRO A 130 13.93 18.13 -12.96
C PRO A 130 13.28 17.56 -11.69
N LEU A 131 12.05 17.06 -11.77
CA LEU A 131 11.35 16.39 -10.68
C LEU A 131 11.50 14.86 -10.72
N LEU A 132 12.35 14.28 -11.59
CA LEU A 132 12.49 12.83 -11.70
C LEU A 132 12.69 12.15 -10.34
N VAL A 133 13.63 12.65 -9.53
CA VAL A 133 13.93 12.03 -8.25
C VAL A 133 12.71 12.04 -7.31
N PRO A 134 12.07 13.18 -7.00
CA PRO A 134 10.87 13.15 -6.16
C PRO A 134 9.66 12.45 -6.79
N LEU A 135 9.61 12.27 -8.10
CA LEU A 135 8.56 11.49 -8.74
C LEU A 135 8.73 9.98 -8.54
N MET A 136 9.99 9.49 -8.48
CA MET A 136 10.23 8.05 -8.49
C MET A 136 10.51 7.44 -7.11
N ILE A 137 11.06 8.18 -6.14
CA ILE A 137 11.48 7.58 -4.87
C ILE A 137 10.31 7.22 -3.97
N THR A 138 10.41 6.07 -3.32
CA THR A 138 9.32 5.43 -2.57
C THR A 138 8.77 6.26 -1.40
N ASN A 139 9.64 7.04 -0.72
CA ASN A 139 9.24 7.85 0.43
C ASN A 139 8.32 9.03 0.06
N MET A 140 8.16 9.33 -1.22
CA MET A 140 7.28 10.43 -1.65
C MET A 140 5.80 10.09 -1.54
N ALA A 141 5.41 8.84 -1.38
CA ALA A 141 4.05 8.49 -0.96
C ALA A 141 3.74 9.13 0.41
N ALA A 142 4.55 8.83 1.43
CA ALA A 142 4.41 9.42 2.77
C ALA A 142 4.62 10.94 2.75
N GLY A 143 5.62 11.43 2.00
CA GLY A 143 5.91 12.86 1.87
C GLY A 143 4.75 13.65 1.29
N ASN A 144 4.12 13.17 0.23
CA ASN A 144 2.98 13.82 -0.39
C ASN A 144 1.72 13.77 0.50
N VAL A 145 1.45 12.66 1.18
CA VAL A 145 0.37 12.58 2.18
C VAL A 145 0.58 13.63 3.27
N SER A 146 1.79 13.73 3.82
CA SER A 146 2.13 14.74 4.84
C SER A 146 1.88 16.17 4.35
N ILE A 147 2.32 16.50 3.13
CA ILE A 147 2.13 17.82 2.53
C ILE A 147 0.63 18.14 2.29
N GLN A 148 -0.11 17.20 1.73
CA GLN A 148 -1.51 17.41 1.36
C GLN A 148 -2.44 17.54 2.57
N LEU A 149 -2.14 16.81 3.65
CA LEU A 149 -2.96 16.80 4.86
C LEU A 149 -2.42 17.69 6.00
N GLY A 150 -1.27 18.33 5.80
CA GLY A 150 -0.66 19.21 6.81
C GLY A 150 -0.09 18.47 8.03
N LEU A 151 0.32 17.21 7.88
CA LEU A 151 0.82 16.36 8.96
C LEU A 151 2.31 16.64 9.18
N LYS A 152 2.70 17.09 10.38
CA LYS A 152 4.06 17.53 10.69
C LYS A 152 4.79 16.60 11.65
N GLY A 153 4.14 15.53 12.10
CA GLY A 153 4.73 14.51 12.95
C GLY A 153 5.72 13.62 12.23
N LYS A 154 6.03 12.47 12.84
CA LYS A 154 6.94 11.47 12.29
C LYS A 154 6.51 11.06 10.87
N ASN A 155 7.42 11.18 9.90
CA ASN A 155 7.19 10.77 8.52
C ASN A 155 8.23 9.72 8.15
N ILE A 156 7.80 8.49 7.94
CA ILE A 156 8.68 7.38 7.63
C ILE A 156 8.14 6.59 6.43
N ASN A 157 9.05 6.01 5.70
CA ASN A 157 8.77 5.07 4.61
C ASN A 157 9.50 3.75 4.90
N VAL A 158 8.72 2.71 5.14
CA VAL A 158 9.24 1.35 5.24
C VAL A 158 9.25 0.74 3.85
N VAL A 159 10.31 0.02 3.49
CA VAL A 159 10.42 -0.71 2.22
C VAL A 159 10.81 -2.15 2.52
N THR A 160 9.84 -3.03 2.46
CA THR A 160 10.00 -4.48 2.71
C THR A 160 9.25 -5.30 1.65
N ALA A 161 9.37 -4.87 0.38
CA ALA A 161 8.71 -5.48 -0.77
C ALA A 161 7.20 -5.67 -0.53
N CYS A 162 6.66 -6.87 -0.70
CA CYS A 162 5.22 -7.16 -0.53
C CYS A 162 4.72 -6.92 0.90
N ALA A 163 5.60 -6.97 1.92
CA ALA A 163 5.24 -6.71 3.31
C ALA A 163 5.23 -5.23 3.70
N THR A 164 5.58 -4.32 2.77
CA THR A 164 5.73 -2.88 3.03
C THR A 164 4.51 -2.27 3.73
N GLY A 165 3.30 -2.55 3.24
CA GLY A 165 2.06 -2.01 3.83
C GLY A 165 1.85 -2.49 5.27
N THR A 166 2.03 -3.80 5.52
CA THR A 166 1.91 -4.39 6.86
C THR A 166 2.96 -3.83 7.82
N ASN A 167 4.23 -3.75 7.37
CA ASN A 167 5.30 -3.17 8.20
C ASN A 167 5.08 -1.67 8.46
N SER A 168 4.56 -0.92 7.50
CA SER A 168 4.22 0.49 7.68
C SER A 168 3.14 0.68 8.75
N ILE A 169 2.11 -0.17 8.78
CA ILE A 169 1.10 -0.19 9.84
C ILE A 169 1.74 -0.55 11.19
N GLY A 170 2.60 -1.57 11.22
CA GLY A 170 3.30 -1.99 12.43
C GLY A 170 4.22 -0.91 13.02
N GLU A 171 4.94 -0.16 12.18
CA GLU A 171 5.78 0.95 12.63
C GLU A 171 4.95 2.17 13.06
N GLY A 172 3.81 2.42 12.40
CA GLY A 172 2.82 3.41 12.86
C GLY A 172 2.27 3.06 14.25
N TYR A 173 1.88 1.79 14.44
CA TYR A 173 1.45 1.25 15.72
C TYR A 173 2.50 1.46 16.82
N ARG A 174 3.75 1.08 16.57
CA ARG A 174 4.86 1.26 17.52
C ARG A 174 5.10 2.73 17.87
N SER A 175 5.01 3.61 16.89
CA SER A 175 5.19 5.07 17.10
C SER A 175 4.17 5.62 18.10
N ILE A 176 2.91 5.19 18.01
CA ILE A 176 1.87 5.60 18.97
C ILE A 176 2.08 4.90 20.31
N GLN A 177 2.36 3.61 20.31
CA GLN A 177 2.58 2.80 21.51
C GLN A 177 3.69 3.37 22.39
N HIS A 178 4.76 3.90 21.78
CA HIS A 178 5.90 4.53 22.46
C HIS A 178 5.69 6.02 22.75
N GLY A 179 4.56 6.62 22.37
CA GLY A 179 4.25 8.01 22.65
C GLY A 179 4.93 9.02 21.72
N GLU A 180 5.49 8.59 20.59
CA GLU A 180 6.11 9.47 19.58
C GLU A 180 5.05 10.24 18.77
N ALA A 181 3.87 9.66 18.59
CA ALA A 181 2.73 10.23 17.90
C ALA A 181 1.43 9.94 18.67
N ASP A 182 0.39 10.72 18.43
CA ASP A 182 -0.98 10.44 18.89
C ASP A 182 -1.82 9.84 17.77
N VAL A 183 -1.52 10.20 16.51
CA VAL A 183 -2.18 9.70 15.31
C VAL A 183 -1.13 9.35 14.25
N MET A 184 -1.31 8.23 13.53
CA MET A 184 -0.50 7.85 12.39
C MET A 184 -1.38 7.42 11.21
N PHE A 185 -1.18 8.04 10.05
CA PHE A 185 -1.68 7.54 8.78
C PHE A 185 -0.72 6.45 8.32
N ALA A 186 -1.19 5.20 8.26
CA ALA A 186 -0.31 4.06 8.01
C ALA A 186 -0.87 3.14 6.92
N GLY A 187 -0.01 2.60 6.09
CA GLY A 187 -0.45 1.70 5.01
C GLY A 187 0.57 1.54 3.89
N GLY A 188 0.07 1.21 2.70
CA GLY A 188 0.91 1.00 1.53
C GLY A 188 0.24 1.43 0.24
N THR A 189 1.07 1.65 -0.76
CA THR A 189 0.66 2.02 -2.11
C THR A 189 1.62 1.46 -3.14
N GLU A 190 1.12 1.11 -4.32
CA GLU A 190 1.96 0.67 -5.44
C GLU A 190 1.30 0.99 -6.79
N SER A 191 2.15 1.28 -7.80
CA SER A 191 1.74 1.42 -9.19
C SER A 191 2.87 1.03 -10.12
N SER A 192 3.15 -0.28 -10.21
CA SER A 192 4.30 -0.82 -10.95
C SER A 192 3.90 -1.55 -12.23
N ILE A 193 2.65 -1.37 -12.73
CA ILE A 193 2.19 -1.94 -14.01
C ILE A 193 2.75 -1.09 -15.14
N SER A 194 3.99 -1.39 -15.53
CA SER A 194 4.74 -0.77 -16.61
C SER A 194 5.50 -1.81 -17.43
N PRO A 195 6.02 -1.48 -18.62
CA PRO A 195 6.82 -2.41 -19.42
C PRO A 195 7.94 -3.10 -18.63
N ILE A 196 8.78 -2.33 -17.92
CA ILE A 196 9.87 -2.90 -17.14
C ILE A 196 9.38 -3.61 -15.87
N GLY A 197 8.30 -3.12 -15.26
CA GLY A 197 7.69 -3.77 -14.09
C GLY A 197 7.18 -5.16 -14.42
N ILE A 198 6.32 -5.28 -15.42
CA ILE A 198 5.82 -6.58 -15.90
C ILE A 198 6.96 -7.44 -16.44
N GLY A 199 7.88 -6.87 -17.24
CA GLY A 199 9.02 -7.59 -17.78
C GLY A 199 9.95 -8.16 -16.72
N GLY A 200 10.27 -7.37 -15.69
CA GLY A 200 11.15 -7.77 -14.59
C GLY A 200 10.57 -8.93 -13.77
N PHE A 201 9.30 -8.83 -13.35
CA PHE A 201 8.64 -9.91 -12.62
C PHE A 201 8.35 -11.14 -13.50
N ALA A 202 8.09 -10.97 -14.80
CA ALA A 202 7.96 -12.08 -15.74
C ALA A 202 9.29 -12.83 -15.94
N ALA A 203 10.42 -12.11 -15.96
CA ALA A 203 11.76 -12.71 -16.05
C ALA A 203 12.09 -13.57 -14.82
N LEU A 204 11.55 -13.22 -13.63
CA LEU A 204 11.62 -14.06 -12.43
C LEU A 204 10.68 -15.27 -12.47
N THR A 205 9.90 -15.45 -13.53
CA THR A 205 8.82 -16.48 -13.62
C THR A 205 7.79 -16.37 -12.48
N ALA A 206 7.62 -15.18 -11.92
CA ALA A 206 6.77 -14.96 -10.76
C ALA A 206 5.31 -14.62 -11.12
N LEU A 207 5.06 -14.14 -12.36
CA LEU A 207 3.73 -13.74 -12.80
C LEU A 207 2.98 -14.86 -13.50
N SER A 208 1.68 -14.88 -13.28
CA SER A 208 0.76 -15.78 -14.00
C SER A 208 0.75 -15.47 -15.49
N THR A 209 0.82 -16.51 -16.30
CA THR A 209 0.68 -16.47 -17.77
C THR A 209 -0.71 -16.86 -18.23
N SER A 210 -1.67 -16.99 -17.30
CA SER A 210 -3.08 -17.22 -17.65
C SER A 210 -3.63 -16.10 -18.52
N THR A 211 -4.51 -16.45 -19.44
CA THR A 211 -5.29 -15.50 -20.24
C THR A 211 -6.74 -15.39 -19.79
N ASP A 212 -7.13 -16.18 -18.78
CA ASP A 212 -8.44 -16.10 -18.15
C ASP A 212 -8.35 -15.27 -16.85
N PRO A 213 -8.97 -14.08 -16.80
CA PRO A 213 -8.98 -13.22 -15.61
C PRO A 213 -9.47 -13.93 -14.34
N LYS A 214 -10.42 -14.86 -14.47
CA LYS A 214 -10.99 -15.61 -13.33
C LYS A 214 -10.10 -16.73 -12.81
N ARG A 215 -9.10 -17.14 -13.61
CA ARG A 215 -8.15 -18.22 -13.27
C ARG A 215 -6.70 -17.71 -13.12
N ALA A 216 -6.47 -16.43 -13.26
CA ALA A 216 -5.11 -15.87 -13.22
C ALA A 216 -4.53 -15.79 -11.80
N SER A 217 -5.35 -15.48 -10.79
CA SER A 217 -4.95 -15.46 -9.38
C SER A 217 -5.74 -16.52 -8.61
N ILE A 218 -5.14 -17.67 -8.38
CA ILE A 218 -5.77 -18.86 -7.77
C ILE A 218 -4.87 -19.43 -6.67
N PRO A 219 -4.70 -18.70 -5.55
CA PRO A 219 -3.83 -19.13 -4.45
C PRO A 219 -4.28 -20.50 -3.92
N PHE A 220 -3.30 -21.35 -3.59
CA PHE A 220 -3.47 -22.75 -3.13
C PHE A 220 -4.01 -23.75 -4.18
N ASP A 221 -4.49 -23.30 -5.34
CA ASP A 221 -4.92 -24.20 -6.41
C ASP A 221 -3.73 -24.96 -7.01
N LYS A 222 -3.96 -26.21 -7.43
CA LYS A 222 -2.93 -27.07 -8.04
C LYS A 222 -2.39 -26.48 -9.36
N GLU A 223 -3.23 -25.78 -10.10
CA GLU A 223 -2.90 -25.17 -11.41
C GLU A 223 -2.31 -23.76 -11.30
N ARG A 224 -2.07 -23.24 -10.09
CA ARG A 224 -1.47 -21.91 -9.91
C ARG A 224 -0.10 -21.85 -10.59
N ASN A 225 0.17 -20.74 -11.27
CA ASN A 225 1.41 -20.57 -12.03
C ASN A 225 2.08 -19.20 -11.85
N GLY A 226 1.73 -18.49 -10.79
CA GLY A 226 2.26 -17.16 -10.46
C GLY A 226 1.20 -16.26 -9.88
N PHE A 227 1.57 -15.03 -9.56
CA PHE A 227 0.63 -14.00 -9.10
C PHE A 227 0.27 -13.03 -10.22
N VAL A 228 -0.77 -12.21 -10.03
CA VAL A 228 -1.15 -11.12 -10.92
C VAL A 228 -0.73 -9.81 -10.29
N MET A 229 0.03 -8.98 -11.02
CA MET A 229 0.42 -7.66 -10.53
C MET A 229 -0.80 -6.75 -10.43
N GLY A 230 -0.94 -6.10 -9.27
CA GLY A 230 -1.98 -5.10 -9.02
C GLY A 230 -1.37 -3.74 -8.67
N GLU A 231 -2.23 -2.74 -8.63
CA GLU A 231 -1.91 -1.40 -8.16
C GLU A 231 -3.00 -0.86 -7.26
N GLY A 232 -2.70 0.18 -6.50
CA GLY A 232 -3.64 0.82 -5.59
C GLY A 232 -2.97 1.34 -4.33
N ALA A 233 -3.79 1.71 -3.36
CA ALA A 233 -3.39 2.12 -2.02
C ALA A 233 -4.41 1.71 -0.97
N GLY A 234 -3.93 1.40 0.23
CA GLY A 234 -4.74 1.26 1.43
C GLY A 234 -4.09 2.02 2.58
N VAL A 235 -4.85 2.87 3.23
CA VAL A 235 -4.40 3.69 4.37
C VAL A 235 -5.39 3.56 5.52
N VAL A 236 -4.87 3.34 6.72
CA VAL A 236 -5.64 3.37 7.97
C VAL A 236 -5.17 4.54 8.84
N VAL A 237 -6.09 5.13 9.59
CA VAL A 237 -5.78 6.05 10.67
C VAL A 237 -5.64 5.25 11.95
N LEU A 238 -4.43 5.18 12.46
CA LEU A 238 -4.10 4.64 13.79
C LEU A 238 -4.13 5.77 14.79
N GLU A 239 -4.74 5.56 15.94
CA GLU A 239 -4.92 6.58 16.94
C GLU A 239 -4.72 6.03 18.34
N GLU A 240 -4.19 6.83 19.24
CA GLU A 240 -4.12 6.49 20.64
C GLU A 240 -5.54 6.42 21.24
N LEU A 241 -5.82 5.40 22.01
CA LEU A 241 -7.18 5.10 22.48
C LEU A 241 -7.82 6.26 23.26
N GLU A 242 -7.11 6.85 24.23
CA GLU A 242 -7.67 7.93 25.06
C GLU A 242 -7.89 9.21 24.24
N HIS A 243 -7.02 9.45 23.24
CA HIS A 243 -7.19 10.52 22.26
C HIS A 243 -8.47 10.30 21.43
N ALA A 244 -8.67 9.08 20.91
CA ALA A 244 -9.86 8.72 20.13
C ALA A 244 -11.17 8.85 20.97
N LEU A 245 -11.16 8.34 22.19
CA LEU A 245 -12.29 8.43 23.11
C LEU A 245 -12.64 9.89 23.47
N LYS A 246 -11.63 10.72 23.74
CA LYS A 246 -11.81 12.13 24.10
C LYS A 246 -12.52 12.93 23.00
N ARG A 247 -12.23 12.65 21.73
CA ARG A 247 -12.89 13.33 20.59
C ARG A 247 -14.15 12.62 20.10
N GLY A 248 -14.54 11.47 20.71
CA GLY A 248 -15.72 10.69 20.32
C GLY A 248 -15.57 10.00 18.97
N ALA A 249 -14.37 9.57 18.62
CA ALA A 249 -14.10 8.88 17.36
C ALA A 249 -14.84 7.55 17.28
N HIS A 250 -15.26 7.18 16.06
CA HIS A 250 -15.64 5.79 15.78
C HIS A 250 -14.39 4.90 15.82
N ILE A 251 -14.47 3.78 16.53
CA ILE A 251 -13.38 2.82 16.65
C ILE A 251 -13.78 1.54 15.94
N TYR A 252 -13.06 1.19 14.88
CA TYR A 252 -13.29 -0.04 14.12
C TYR A 252 -12.70 -1.26 14.81
N ALA A 253 -11.46 -1.12 15.31
CA ALA A 253 -10.72 -2.20 15.94
C ALA A 253 -9.58 -1.64 16.79
N GLU A 254 -9.03 -2.49 17.67
CA GLU A 254 -7.77 -2.24 18.37
C GLU A 254 -6.66 -3.10 17.74
N ILE A 255 -5.49 -2.52 17.50
CA ILE A 255 -4.29 -3.27 17.14
C ILE A 255 -3.58 -3.64 18.43
N THR A 256 -3.55 -4.94 18.74
CA THR A 256 -3.03 -5.45 19.99
C THR A 256 -1.63 -6.06 19.88
N GLY A 257 -1.19 -6.39 18.66
CA GLY A 257 0.12 -6.97 18.45
C GLY A 257 0.64 -6.81 17.03
N TYR A 258 1.96 -6.79 16.92
CA TYR A 258 2.68 -6.74 15.65
C TYR A 258 3.95 -7.59 15.76
N GLY A 259 4.19 -8.43 14.76
CA GLY A 259 5.37 -9.28 14.66
C GLY A 259 6.00 -9.16 13.27
N CYS A 260 7.32 -9.24 13.22
CA CYS A 260 8.05 -9.33 11.96
C CYS A 260 9.28 -10.24 12.14
N SER A 261 9.72 -10.82 11.03
CA SER A 261 10.86 -11.73 10.98
C SER A 261 11.51 -11.69 9.60
N SER A 262 12.62 -12.40 9.44
CA SER A 262 13.29 -12.65 8.19
C SER A 262 13.69 -14.11 8.12
N ASP A 263 13.54 -14.74 6.95
CA ASP A 263 13.92 -16.14 6.75
C ASP A 263 15.43 -16.34 6.71
N ALA A 264 16.21 -15.32 6.32
CA ALA A 264 17.67 -15.41 6.12
C ALA A 264 18.09 -16.62 5.27
N TYR A 265 17.29 -16.97 4.27
CA TYR A 265 17.39 -18.20 3.49
C TYR A 265 17.72 -17.95 2.03
N HIS A 266 16.83 -17.30 1.29
CA HIS A 266 16.96 -17.09 -0.16
C HIS A 266 16.45 -15.70 -0.54
N ILE A 267 16.94 -15.17 -1.67
CA ILE A 267 16.61 -13.79 -2.10
C ILE A 267 15.13 -13.62 -2.49
N THR A 268 14.47 -14.69 -2.97
CA THR A 268 13.07 -14.63 -3.44
C THR A 268 12.18 -15.76 -2.93
N SER A 269 12.74 -16.90 -2.52
CA SER A 269 11.97 -18.06 -2.06
C SER A 269 11.79 -18.03 -0.56
N PRO A 270 10.58 -18.27 -0.04
CA PRO A 270 10.37 -18.45 1.40
C PRO A 270 11.05 -19.76 1.88
N MET A 271 11.34 -19.82 3.18
CA MET A 271 11.85 -21.04 3.79
C MET A 271 10.80 -22.15 3.71
N GLU A 272 11.25 -23.37 3.34
CA GLU A 272 10.35 -24.49 3.04
C GLU A 272 9.48 -24.92 4.22
N ASP A 273 10.01 -24.82 5.44
CA ASP A 273 9.29 -25.17 6.66
C ASP A 273 8.36 -24.06 7.17
N GLY A 274 8.38 -22.86 6.54
CA GLY A 274 7.56 -21.71 6.92
C GLY A 274 7.88 -21.12 8.31
N SER A 275 9.03 -21.48 8.91
CA SER A 275 9.38 -21.09 10.29
C SER A 275 9.45 -19.57 10.48
N GLY A 276 9.94 -18.81 9.48
CA GLY A 276 9.99 -17.34 9.55
C GLY A 276 8.59 -16.73 9.64
N ALA A 277 7.66 -17.14 8.77
CA ALA A 277 6.28 -16.67 8.83
C ALA A 277 5.57 -17.08 10.14
N ALA A 278 5.77 -18.32 10.59
CA ALA A 278 5.25 -18.81 11.87
C ALA A 278 5.76 -17.99 13.05
N TYR A 279 7.05 -17.61 13.05
CA TYR A 279 7.64 -16.77 14.09
C TYR A 279 7.00 -15.37 14.12
N ALA A 280 6.81 -14.73 12.96
CA ALA A 280 6.17 -13.41 12.88
C ALA A 280 4.74 -13.45 13.46
N MET A 281 3.94 -14.46 13.07
CA MET A 281 2.59 -14.68 13.60
C MET A 281 2.59 -14.92 15.10
N THR A 282 3.46 -15.83 15.59
CA THR A 282 3.57 -16.15 17.03
C THR A 282 3.99 -14.93 17.84
N SER A 283 4.94 -14.13 17.32
CA SER A 283 5.36 -12.89 17.98
C SER A 283 4.21 -11.89 18.12
N ALA A 284 3.41 -11.68 17.07
CA ALA A 284 2.24 -10.81 17.13
C ALA A 284 1.21 -11.30 18.16
N MET A 285 0.91 -12.61 18.16
CA MET A 285 -0.03 -13.23 19.10
C MET A 285 0.46 -13.16 20.54
N THR A 286 1.74 -13.42 20.79
CA THR A 286 2.32 -13.38 22.13
C THR A 286 2.20 -12.00 22.77
N VAL A 287 2.49 -10.95 22.00
CA VAL A 287 2.37 -9.56 22.47
C VAL A 287 0.91 -9.18 22.73
N SER A 288 -0.02 -9.69 21.93
CA SER A 288 -1.45 -9.41 22.04
C SER A 288 -2.19 -10.27 23.07
N TYR A 289 -1.52 -11.26 23.70
CA TYR A 289 -2.17 -12.29 24.52
C TYR A 289 -3.26 -13.06 23.76
N THR A 290 -3.17 -13.15 22.44
CA THR A 290 -4.15 -13.82 21.57
C THR A 290 -3.84 -15.33 21.51
N HIS A 291 -4.84 -16.16 21.72
CA HIS A 291 -4.76 -17.61 21.53
C HIS A 291 -5.62 -18.02 20.33
N LEU A 292 -4.97 -18.60 19.32
CA LEU A 292 -5.71 -19.19 18.19
C LEU A 292 -6.24 -20.57 18.62
N THR A 293 -7.54 -20.75 18.53
CA THR A 293 -8.16 -22.07 18.55
C THR A 293 -8.37 -22.53 17.12
N LEU A 294 -7.91 -23.74 16.79
CA LEU A 294 -8.25 -24.35 15.51
C LEU A 294 -9.76 -24.44 15.38
N PRO A 295 -10.36 -24.03 14.24
CA PRO A 295 -11.77 -24.30 14.02
C PRO A 295 -11.99 -25.81 14.12
N THR A 296 -12.88 -26.21 15.00
CA THR A 296 -13.32 -27.60 15.08
C THR A 296 -14.09 -27.87 13.80
N ILE A 297 -13.47 -28.57 12.87
CA ILE A 297 -14.19 -29.09 11.71
C ILE A 297 -15.08 -30.21 12.26
N ALA A 298 -16.37 -29.93 12.40
CA ALA A 298 -17.37 -30.93 12.71
C ALA A 298 -17.72 -31.73 11.45
#